data_1837f45719f0da048ac7e18ec20a6816
#
_entry.id   1837f45719f0da048ac7e18ec20a6816
#
_cell.length_a   1.000
_cell.length_b   1.000
_cell.length_c   1.000
_cell.angle_alpha   90.00
_cell.angle_beta   90.00
_cell.angle_gamma   90.00
#
_symmetry.space_group_name_H-M   'P 1'
#
loop_
_entity.id
_entity.type
_entity.pdbx_description
1 polymer ?
#
loop_
_entity_poly.entity_id
_entity_poly.type
_entity_poly.pdbx_seq_one_letter_code
_entity_poly.pdbx_strand_id
1 'polypeptide(L)'
;MPTAQLRRSSLALSFASAVVVLVLAAPAGAGAPSCAATPLSGCRATTVPAQSRLWLNNRSVNDRDTIVWKQRRGAANTTADFGNPVDAHGYALCMYNAGGSLVFHGTIPSGGTCGARPCWRTAAAGYHYRNGKATPNGLTKVLLRAGDAGHASIVVKGRGASLGLPAMPLTLPVTIQLQEESGPCWASTFESARRNDAARFRASAAH
;
A
#
# COMPACT_ATOMS: atom_id res chain seq x y z
N MET A 1 -8.38 5.88 97.61
CA MET A 1 -8.32 4.71 96.63
C MET A 1 -8.83 5.21 95.31
N PRO A 2 -7.97 5.46 94.32
CA PRO A 2 -8.41 5.85 92.96
C PRO A 2 -8.51 4.70 92.05
N THR A 3 -9.63 4.57 91.38
CA THR A 3 -9.93 3.54 90.35
C THR A 3 -9.31 3.95 89.03
N ALA A 4 -8.49 3.01 88.47
CA ALA A 4 -7.86 3.13 87.13
C ALA A 4 -8.88 2.79 86.00
N GLN A 5 -9.13 3.72 85.14
CA GLN A 5 -9.88 3.48 83.88
C GLN A 5 -8.94 2.98 82.76
N LEU A 6 -9.17 1.80 82.32
CA LEU A 6 -8.49 1.27 81.09
C LEU A 6 -9.13 1.88 79.81
N ARG A 7 -8.37 2.68 79.09
CA ARG A 7 -8.74 3.10 77.71
C ARG A 7 -8.47 1.95 76.75
N ARG A 8 -9.52 1.45 76.10
CA ARG A 8 -9.40 0.53 74.98
C ARG A 8 -9.18 1.36 73.71
N SER A 9 -8.00 1.23 73.12
CA SER A 9 -7.71 1.81 71.78
C SER A 9 -8.16 0.79 70.72
N SER A 10 -9.18 1.15 69.96
CA SER A 10 -9.63 0.39 68.78
C SER A 10 -8.78 0.80 67.59
N LEU A 11 -7.90 -0.11 67.10
CA LEU A 11 -7.23 0.02 65.83
C LEU A 11 -8.24 -0.32 64.70
N ALA A 12 -8.62 0.69 63.93
CA ALA A 12 -9.37 0.47 62.69
C ALA A 12 -8.39 0.12 61.56
N LEU A 13 -8.38 -1.11 61.09
CA LEU A 13 -7.67 -1.51 59.87
C LEU A 13 -8.49 -1.05 58.66
N SER A 14 -8.00 -0.05 57.96
CA SER A 14 -8.55 0.34 56.67
C SER A 14 -7.95 -0.53 55.57
N PHE A 15 -8.74 -1.43 55.02
CA PHE A 15 -8.39 -2.18 53.79
C PHE A 15 -8.61 -1.27 52.59
N ALA A 16 -7.54 -0.76 52.00
CA ALA A 16 -7.57 -0.10 50.69
C ALA A 16 -7.66 -1.16 49.59
N SER A 17 -8.83 -1.37 48.99
CA SER A 17 -9.00 -2.23 47.81
C SER A 17 -8.45 -1.52 46.61
N ALA A 18 -7.28 -1.95 46.13
CA ALA A 18 -6.74 -1.52 44.86
C ALA A 18 -7.53 -2.20 43.72
N VAL A 19 -8.35 -1.42 43.02
CA VAL A 19 -9.00 -1.89 41.78
C VAL A 19 -7.96 -1.84 40.68
N VAL A 20 -7.46 -2.99 40.26
CA VAL A 20 -6.60 -3.15 39.06
C VAL A 20 -7.51 -3.09 37.85
N VAL A 21 -7.54 -1.93 37.17
CA VAL A 21 -8.20 -1.81 35.86
C VAL A 21 -7.30 -2.45 34.81
N LEU A 22 -7.67 -3.67 34.40
CA LEU A 22 -7.02 -4.35 33.26
C LEU A 22 -7.47 -3.68 31.97
N VAL A 23 -6.66 -2.76 31.45
CA VAL A 23 -6.88 -2.19 30.11
C VAL A 23 -6.55 -3.27 29.08
N LEU A 24 -7.57 -3.95 28.57
CA LEU A 24 -7.46 -4.82 27.41
C LEU A 24 -7.17 -3.93 26.20
N ALA A 25 -5.92 -3.86 25.77
CA ALA A 25 -5.57 -3.28 24.47
C ALA A 25 -6.22 -4.16 23.40
N ALA A 26 -7.27 -3.62 22.74
CA ALA A 26 -7.83 -4.25 21.55
C ALA A 26 -6.70 -4.36 20.50
N PRO A 27 -6.55 -5.50 19.79
CA PRO A 27 -5.62 -5.59 18.69
C PRO A 27 -6.00 -4.49 17.68
N ALA A 28 -5.06 -3.64 17.34
CA ALA A 28 -5.22 -2.70 16.24
C ALA A 28 -5.50 -3.55 14.99
N GLY A 29 -6.75 -3.57 14.55
CA GLY A 29 -7.11 -4.20 13.30
C GLY A 29 -6.25 -3.59 12.21
N ALA A 30 -5.54 -4.40 11.42
CA ALA A 30 -4.78 -3.92 10.29
C ALA A 30 -5.73 -3.09 9.40
N GLY A 31 -5.51 -1.78 9.36
CA GLY A 31 -6.29 -0.87 8.52
C GLY A 31 -6.09 -1.27 7.06
N ALA A 32 -7.04 -0.93 6.18
CA ALA A 32 -6.82 -1.12 4.76
C ALA A 32 -5.58 -0.31 4.34
N PRO A 33 -4.67 -0.88 3.52
CA PRO A 33 -3.46 -0.18 3.09
C PRO A 33 -3.82 1.15 2.42
N SER A 34 -3.18 2.21 2.82
CA SER A 34 -3.46 3.58 2.37
C SER A 34 -2.19 4.24 1.84
N CYS A 35 -2.38 5.21 0.95
CA CYS A 35 -1.28 6.02 0.45
C CYS A 35 -0.86 7.06 1.47
N ALA A 36 0.44 7.30 1.59
CA ALA A 36 0.96 8.48 2.28
C ALA A 36 0.44 9.76 1.60
N ALA A 37 0.27 10.85 2.36
CA ALA A 37 -0.22 12.12 1.84
C ALA A 37 0.73 12.74 0.79
N THR A 38 2.03 12.47 0.93
CA THR A 38 3.09 12.87 -0.01
C THR A 38 3.93 11.66 -0.40
N PRO A 39 4.69 11.72 -1.52
CA PRO A 39 5.54 10.61 -1.93
C PRO A 39 6.52 10.21 -0.82
N LEU A 40 6.62 8.92 -0.55
CA LEU A 40 7.64 8.38 0.35
C LEU A 40 9.02 8.51 -0.30
N SER A 41 10.02 8.83 0.50
CA SER A 41 11.43 8.83 0.10
C SER A 41 12.04 7.42 0.23
N GLY A 42 13.18 7.17 -0.41
CA GLY A 42 13.92 5.91 -0.28
C GLY A 42 13.26 4.70 -0.93
N CYS A 43 12.22 4.88 -1.73
CA CYS A 43 11.60 3.79 -2.47
C CYS A 43 12.56 3.17 -3.49
N ARG A 44 12.49 1.86 -3.65
CA ARG A 44 13.29 1.13 -4.64
C ARG A 44 12.83 1.46 -6.06
N ALA A 45 13.79 1.79 -6.92
CA ALA A 45 13.55 2.19 -8.31
C ALA A 45 14.16 1.19 -9.30
N THR A 46 13.96 1.43 -10.59
CA THR A 46 14.71 0.72 -11.63
C THR A 46 16.18 1.11 -11.61
N THR A 47 17.06 0.17 -11.91
CA THR A 47 18.51 0.40 -12.00
C THR A 47 18.96 0.75 -13.43
N VAL A 48 18.05 0.73 -14.38
CA VAL A 48 18.32 0.97 -15.80
C VAL A 48 17.29 1.96 -16.33
N PRO A 49 17.70 3.01 -17.07
CA PRO A 49 16.81 3.98 -17.68
C PRO A 49 15.73 3.34 -18.57
N ALA A 50 14.59 3.98 -18.66
CA ALA A 50 13.45 3.59 -19.51
C ALA A 50 12.86 2.18 -19.25
N GLN A 51 13.24 1.53 -18.15
CA GLN A 51 12.68 0.22 -17.77
C GLN A 51 11.43 0.32 -16.89
N SER A 52 11.08 1.51 -16.43
CA SER A 52 9.78 1.77 -15.84
C SER A 52 8.87 2.48 -16.82
N ARG A 53 7.62 2.04 -16.90
CA ARG A 53 6.61 2.56 -17.85
C ARG A 53 5.26 2.71 -17.17
N LEU A 54 4.60 3.84 -17.42
CA LEU A 54 3.24 4.10 -16.97
C LEU A 54 2.35 4.40 -18.18
N TRP A 55 1.22 3.70 -18.25
CA TRP A 55 0.17 3.91 -19.24
C TRP A 55 -1.17 4.07 -18.54
N LEU A 56 -1.84 5.18 -18.81
CA LEU A 56 -3.22 5.42 -18.43
C LEU A 56 -4.04 5.61 -19.70
N ASN A 57 -5.23 5.04 -19.71
CA ASN A 57 -6.25 5.37 -20.70
C ASN A 57 -7.51 5.74 -19.92
N ASN A 58 -7.95 6.97 -20.05
CA ASN A 58 -9.20 7.48 -19.52
C ASN A 58 -10.16 7.61 -20.72
N ARG A 59 -11.15 6.77 -20.74
CA ARG A 59 -12.11 6.66 -21.82
C ARG A 59 -13.38 7.42 -21.50
N SER A 60 -14.12 7.83 -22.51
CA SER A 60 -15.46 8.41 -22.32
C SER A 60 -16.43 7.46 -21.63
N VAL A 61 -16.18 6.16 -21.72
CA VAL A 61 -16.87 5.09 -20.99
C VAL A 61 -15.91 4.52 -19.97
N ASN A 62 -16.11 4.83 -18.68
CA ASN A 62 -15.19 4.49 -17.59
C ASN A 62 -14.94 2.99 -17.45
N ASP A 63 -15.86 2.11 -17.89
CA ASP A 63 -15.65 0.66 -17.89
C ASP A 63 -14.42 0.22 -18.72
N ARG A 64 -13.95 1.09 -19.61
CA ARG A 64 -12.77 0.88 -20.47
C ARG A 64 -11.52 1.59 -19.98
N ASP A 65 -11.58 2.21 -18.81
CA ASP A 65 -10.41 2.83 -18.18
C ASP A 65 -9.35 1.78 -17.85
N THR A 66 -8.11 2.14 -18.00
CA THR A 66 -7.00 1.23 -17.67
C THR A 66 -5.81 1.96 -17.10
N ILE A 67 -5.15 1.33 -16.14
CA ILE A 67 -3.82 1.67 -15.64
C ILE A 67 -2.90 0.48 -15.83
N VAL A 68 -1.69 0.73 -16.30
CA VAL A 68 -0.61 -0.26 -16.33
C VAL A 68 0.68 0.44 -15.91
N TRP A 69 1.19 0.03 -14.76
CA TRP A 69 2.56 0.37 -14.36
C TRP A 69 3.44 -0.86 -14.38
N LYS A 70 4.61 -0.72 -14.97
CA LYS A 70 5.64 -1.76 -15.01
C LYS A 70 6.97 -1.17 -14.62
N GLN A 71 7.57 -1.70 -13.58
CA GLN A 71 8.94 -1.46 -13.20
C GLN A 71 9.73 -2.73 -13.49
N ARG A 72 10.63 -2.69 -14.44
CA ARG A 72 11.53 -3.78 -14.80
C ARG A 72 12.96 -3.41 -14.45
N ARG A 73 13.82 -4.39 -14.35
CA ARG A 73 15.23 -4.17 -13.98
C ARG A 73 15.37 -3.31 -12.74
N GLY A 74 14.55 -3.64 -11.72
CA GLY A 74 14.53 -2.94 -10.44
C GLY A 74 15.78 -3.20 -9.61
N ALA A 75 15.94 -2.41 -8.55
CA ALA A 75 16.89 -2.68 -7.49
C ALA A 75 16.67 -4.09 -6.91
N ALA A 76 17.69 -4.65 -6.30
CA ALA A 76 17.59 -5.97 -5.68
C ALA A 76 16.42 -6.04 -4.69
N ASN A 77 15.66 -7.11 -4.79
CA ASN A 77 14.57 -7.43 -3.88
C ASN A 77 14.63 -8.91 -3.53
N THR A 78 14.53 -9.23 -2.25
CA THR A 78 14.25 -10.59 -1.78
C THR A 78 12.73 -10.80 -1.73
N THR A 79 12.29 -12.06 -1.62
CA THR A 79 10.86 -12.34 -1.40
C THR A 79 10.38 -11.77 -0.06
N ALA A 80 11.25 -11.75 0.96
CA ALA A 80 10.95 -11.17 2.27
C ALA A 80 10.70 -9.66 2.23
N ASP A 81 11.34 -8.93 1.30
CA ASP A 81 11.12 -7.50 1.13
C ASP A 81 9.68 -7.17 0.66
N PHE A 82 8.98 -8.13 0.13
CA PHE A 82 7.56 -7.99 -0.23
C PHE A 82 6.61 -8.32 0.92
N GLY A 83 7.12 -8.62 2.12
CA GLY A 83 6.30 -9.08 3.22
C GLY A 83 5.55 -10.38 2.91
N ASN A 84 4.38 -10.56 3.49
CA ASN A 84 3.51 -11.71 3.22
C ASN A 84 2.11 -11.23 2.77
N PRO A 85 1.90 -10.93 1.51
CA PRO A 85 0.60 -10.46 1.02
C PRO A 85 -0.48 -11.56 1.01
N VAL A 86 -0.12 -12.82 1.17
CA VAL A 86 -1.09 -13.91 1.23
C VAL A 86 -1.93 -13.82 2.51
N ASP A 87 -1.34 -13.31 3.62
CA ASP A 87 -2.01 -13.30 4.93
C ASP A 87 -2.04 -11.93 5.60
N ALA A 88 -0.93 -11.17 5.57
CA ALA A 88 -0.72 -10.07 6.51
C ALA A 88 -0.50 -8.69 5.87
N HIS A 89 0.22 -8.58 4.76
CA HIS A 89 0.70 -7.30 4.24
C HIS A 89 -0.03 -6.89 2.97
N GLY A 90 -0.81 -5.81 3.08
CA GLY A 90 -1.46 -5.20 1.93
C GLY A 90 -0.60 -4.13 1.26
N TYR A 91 -1.05 -3.63 0.13
CA TYR A 91 -0.39 -2.58 -0.64
C TYR A 91 -1.34 -1.47 -1.05
N ALA A 92 -0.79 -0.28 -1.22
CA ALA A 92 -1.44 0.83 -1.90
C ALA A 92 -0.65 1.22 -3.16
N LEU A 93 -1.35 1.36 -4.28
CA LEU A 93 -0.80 1.99 -5.48
C LEU A 93 -1.16 3.47 -5.41
N CYS A 94 -0.14 4.32 -5.34
CA CYS A 94 -0.26 5.74 -5.11
C CYS A 94 0.35 6.51 -6.27
N MET A 95 -0.33 7.54 -6.77
CA MET A 95 0.23 8.41 -7.79
C MET A 95 0.14 9.87 -7.34
N TYR A 96 1.24 10.59 -7.54
CA TYR A 96 1.42 11.97 -7.11
C TYR A 96 1.77 12.85 -8.31
N ASN A 97 1.27 14.10 -8.29
CA ASN A 97 1.60 15.11 -9.28
C ASN A 97 2.91 15.83 -8.94
N ALA A 98 3.30 16.81 -9.76
CA ALA A 98 4.49 17.63 -9.59
C ALA A 98 4.60 18.30 -8.19
N GLY A 99 3.49 18.68 -7.59
CA GLY A 99 3.44 19.29 -6.26
C GLY A 99 3.47 18.27 -5.11
N GLY A 100 3.66 16.98 -5.40
CA GLY A 100 3.62 15.92 -4.40
C GLY A 100 2.22 15.59 -3.86
N SER A 101 1.17 16.15 -4.45
CA SER A 101 -0.21 15.85 -4.04
C SER A 101 -0.66 14.52 -4.61
N LEU A 102 -1.34 13.72 -3.77
CA LEU A 102 -1.93 12.44 -4.16
C LEU A 102 -3.08 12.68 -5.17
N VAL A 103 -2.95 12.13 -6.37
CA VAL A 103 -3.95 12.26 -7.46
C VAL A 103 -4.63 10.96 -7.83
N PHE A 104 -4.10 9.83 -7.38
CA PHE A 104 -4.71 8.51 -7.53
C PHE A 104 -4.27 7.59 -6.40
N HIS A 105 -5.20 6.77 -5.92
CA HIS A 105 -4.91 5.69 -4.99
C HIS A 105 -5.73 4.44 -5.32
N GLY A 106 -5.13 3.29 -5.08
CA GLY A 106 -5.83 2.01 -5.18
C GLY A 106 -5.28 1.03 -4.16
N THR A 107 -6.14 0.42 -3.37
CA THR A 107 -5.76 -0.54 -2.32
C THR A 107 -5.72 -1.95 -2.87
N ILE A 108 -4.77 -2.75 -2.39
CA ILE A 108 -4.61 -4.16 -2.69
C ILE A 108 -4.51 -4.88 -1.34
N PRO A 109 -5.65 -5.31 -0.78
CA PRO A 109 -5.66 -5.96 0.53
C PRO A 109 -4.79 -7.21 0.55
N SER A 110 -4.28 -7.57 1.72
CA SER A 110 -3.69 -8.89 1.96
C SER A 110 -4.76 -9.98 1.92
N GLY A 111 -4.35 -11.20 1.66
CA GLY A 111 -5.23 -12.37 1.66
C GLY A 111 -6.41 -12.26 0.69
N GLY A 112 -7.56 -12.65 1.19
CA GLY A 112 -8.86 -12.53 0.52
C GLY A 112 -9.13 -13.55 -0.58
N THR A 113 -10.41 -13.58 -1.02
CA THR A 113 -10.89 -14.47 -2.07
C THR A 113 -11.43 -13.65 -3.24
N CYS A 114 -10.90 -13.90 -4.43
CA CYS A 114 -11.25 -13.23 -5.68
C CYS A 114 -11.95 -14.22 -6.62
N GLY A 115 -13.28 -14.28 -6.53
CA GLY A 115 -14.09 -15.35 -7.11
C GLY A 115 -13.95 -16.64 -6.29
N ALA A 116 -13.65 -17.76 -6.94
CA ALA A 116 -13.47 -19.07 -6.30
C ALA A 116 -12.01 -19.35 -5.85
N ARG A 117 -11.12 -18.37 -5.90
CA ARG A 117 -9.69 -18.58 -5.68
C ARG A 117 -9.11 -17.49 -4.78
N PRO A 118 -8.01 -17.78 -4.02
CA PRO A 118 -7.28 -16.73 -3.31
C PRO A 118 -6.86 -15.60 -4.27
N CYS A 119 -6.98 -14.36 -3.80
CA CYS A 119 -6.53 -13.20 -4.57
C CYS A 119 -5.02 -13.21 -4.78
N TRP A 120 -4.28 -13.50 -3.71
CA TRP A 120 -2.84 -13.64 -3.71
C TRP A 120 -2.39 -15.09 -3.82
N ARG A 121 -1.26 -15.31 -4.45
CA ARG A 121 -0.59 -16.60 -4.55
C ARG A 121 0.91 -16.42 -4.51
N THR A 122 1.56 -17.32 -3.81
CA THR A 122 3.02 -17.46 -3.86
C THR A 122 3.45 -17.93 -5.26
N ALA A 123 4.58 -17.45 -5.70
CA ALA A 123 5.31 -17.87 -6.90
C ALA A 123 6.76 -18.18 -6.52
N ALA A 124 7.51 -18.84 -7.40
CA ALA A 124 8.90 -19.24 -7.15
C ALA A 124 9.80 -18.09 -6.69
N ALA A 125 9.54 -16.85 -7.15
CA ALA A 125 10.34 -15.68 -6.81
C ALA A 125 9.44 -14.49 -6.41
N GLY A 126 8.43 -14.69 -5.57
CA GLY A 126 7.58 -13.60 -5.09
C GLY A 126 6.10 -13.93 -5.11
N TYR A 127 5.24 -12.99 -5.56
CA TYR A 127 3.80 -13.09 -5.39
C TYR A 127 3.01 -12.61 -6.60
N HIS A 128 1.83 -13.20 -6.77
CA HIS A 128 0.86 -12.81 -7.79
C HIS A 128 -0.49 -12.47 -7.15
N TYR A 129 -1.02 -11.28 -7.43
CA TYR A 129 -2.41 -10.90 -7.15
C TYR A 129 -3.24 -10.98 -8.43
N ARG A 130 -4.44 -11.51 -8.33
CA ARG A 130 -5.44 -11.50 -9.40
C ARG A 130 -6.83 -11.28 -8.85
N ASN A 131 -7.48 -10.21 -9.32
CA ASN A 131 -8.87 -9.88 -9.02
C ASN A 131 -9.62 -9.60 -10.33
N GLY A 132 -10.30 -10.60 -10.86
CA GLY A 132 -11.02 -10.48 -12.13
C GLY A 132 -12.23 -9.55 -12.06
N LYS A 133 -12.81 -9.35 -10.86
CA LYS A 133 -13.95 -8.46 -10.64
C LYS A 133 -13.58 -6.98 -10.57
N ALA A 134 -12.30 -6.66 -10.45
CA ALA A 134 -11.78 -5.29 -10.37
C ALA A 134 -12.35 -4.47 -9.20
N THR A 135 -12.83 -5.11 -8.15
CA THR A 135 -13.37 -4.46 -6.94
C THR A 135 -12.34 -4.50 -5.80
N PRO A 136 -12.32 -3.49 -4.91
CA PRO A 136 -13.19 -2.31 -4.89
C PRO A 136 -12.74 -1.18 -5.84
N ASN A 137 -11.47 -1.11 -6.24
CA ASN A 137 -10.87 0.09 -6.85
C ASN A 137 -10.22 -0.15 -8.23
N GLY A 138 -10.72 -1.11 -8.97
CA GLY A 138 -10.28 -1.36 -10.34
C GLY A 138 -8.95 -2.10 -10.49
N LEU A 139 -8.18 -2.35 -9.43
CA LEU A 139 -6.92 -3.08 -9.53
C LEU A 139 -7.16 -4.57 -9.75
N THR A 140 -6.58 -5.12 -10.81
CA THR A 140 -6.86 -6.49 -11.27
C THR A 140 -5.69 -7.43 -11.19
N LYS A 141 -4.47 -6.90 -11.23
CA LYS A 141 -3.24 -7.71 -11.23
C LYS A 141 -2.10 -6.98 -10.55
N VAL A 142 -1.41 -7.69 -9.67
CA VAL A 142 -0.07 -7.33 -9.20
C VAL A 142 0.85 -8.51 -9.42
N LEU A 143 2.07 -8.24 -9.88
CA LEU A 143 3.17 -9.18 -9.95
C LEU A 143 4.33 -8.59 -9.19
N LEU A 144 4.78 -9.27 -8.16
CA LEU A 144 5.96 -8.94 -7.38
C LEU A 144 7.00 -10.04 -7.63
N ARG A 145 8.11 -9.69 -8.25
CA ARG A 145 9.19 -10.64 -8.54
C ARG A 145 10.49 -10.17 -7.89
N ALA A 146 10.98 -10.99 -6.99
CA ALA A 146 12.30 -10.86 -6.39
C ALA A 146 13.41 -11.17 -7.40
N GLY A 147 14.60 -10.71 -7.12
CA GLY A 147 15.81 -10.94 -7.91
C GLY A 147 16.89 -9.95 -7.53
N ASP A 148 18.10 -10.21 -7.99
CA ASP A 148 19.23 -9.30 -7.86
C ASP A 148 18.98 -7.97 -8.60
N ALA A 149 19.85 -7.00 -8.39
CA ALA A 149 19.79 -5.72 -9.11
C ALA A 149 19.73 -5.93 -10.62
N GLY A 150 18.77 -5.32 -11.27
CA GLY A 150 18.50 -5.50 -12.68
C GLY A 150 17.59 -6.70 -13.05
N HIS A 151 17.19 -7.55 -12.09
CA HIS A 151 16.36 -8.73 -12.35
C HIS A 151 15.01 -8.69 -11.62
N ALA A 152 14.88 -7.88 -10.55
CA ALA A 152 13.62 -7.67 -9.87
C ALA A 152 12.62 -6.91 -10.75
N SER A 153 11.33 -7.16 -10.57
CA SER A 153 10.29 -6.46 -11.32
C SER A 153 8.95 -6.39 -10.60
N ILE A 154 8.23 -5.31 -10.87
CA ILE A 154 6.87 -5.09 -10.41
C ILE A 154 5.98 -4.76 -11.60
N VAL A 155 4.78 -5.33 -11.61
CA VAL A 155 3.74 -4.99 -12.59
C VAL A 155 2.43 -4.81 -11.85
N VAL A 156 1.81 -3.64 -12.00
CA VAL A 156 0.46 -3.37 -11.51
C VAL A 156 -0.45 -3.04 -12.68
N LYS A 157 -1.64 -3.64 -12.70
CA LYS A 157 -2.67 -3.36 -13.70
C LYS A 157 -4.02 -3.17 -13.05
N GLY A 158 -4.77 -2.23 -13.60
CA GLY A 158 -6.16 -1.99 -13.24
C GLY A 158 -7.02 -1.70 -14.45
N ARG A 159 -8.35 -1.82 -14.29
CA ARG A 159 -9.33 -1.52 -15.32
C ARG A 159 -10.72 -1.26 -14.73
N GLY A 160 -11.55 -0.59 -15.53
CA GLY A 160 -12.97 -0.44 -15.28
C GLY A 160 -13.35 0.82 -14.51
N ALA A 161 -14.64 1.04 -14.34
CA ALA A 161 -15.21 2.25 -13.77
C ALA A 161 -14.75 2.53 -12.32
N SER A 162 -14.49 1.48 -11.54
CA SER A 162 -14.01 1.61 -10.17
C SER A 162 -12.55 2.09 -10.06
N LEU A 163 -11.85 2.26 -11.19
CA LEU A 163 -10.44 2.64 -11.19
C LEU A 163 -10.21 4.09 -10.72
N GLY A 164 -11.17 4.98 -10.98
CA GLY A 164 -11.08 6.38 -10.52
C GLY A 164 -9.82 7.10 -10.99
N LEU A 165 -9.50 7.02 -12.29
CA LEU A 165 -8.32 7.72 -12.85
C LEU A 165 -8.41 9.22 -12.61
N PRO A 166 -7.26 9.90 -12.38
CA PRO A 166 -7.25 11.34 -12.23
C PRO A 166 -7.65 12.04 -13.53
N ALA A 167 -8.08 13.30 -13.41
CA ALA A 167 -8.25 14.17 -14.56
C ALA A 167 -6.93 14.30 -15.34
N MET A 168 -7.01 14.25 -16.66
CA MET A 168 -5.88 14.41 -17.56
C MET A 168 -6.05 15.63 -18.46
N PRO A 169 -4.97 16.27 -18.96
CA PRO A 169 -3.57 15.84 -18.86
C PRO A 169 -2.99 15.99 -17.44
N LEU A 170 -1.99 15.14 -17.11
CA LEU A 170 -1.33 15.17 -15.80
C LEU A 170 -0.24 16.26 -15.76
N THR A 171 -0.08 16.90 -14.60
CA THR A 171 1.03 17.82 -14.35
C THR A 171 2.30 17.05 -14.04
N LEU A 172 3.32 17.21 -14.87
CA LEU A 172 4.63 16.55 -14.70
C LEU A 172 5.53 17.32 -13.73
N PRO A 173 6.44 16.63 -13.02
CA PRO A 173 6.63 15.20 -13.01
C PRO A 173 5.49 14.42 -12.34
N VAL A 174 5.30 13.17 -12.73
CA VAL A 174 4.37 12.25 -12.09
C VAL A 174 5.16 11.15 -11.39
N THR A 175 4.93 10.96 -10.09
CA THR A 175 5.51 9.86 -9.33
C THR A 175 4.46 8.81 -9.02
N ILE A 176 4.73 7.54 -9.34
CA ILE A 176 3.91 6.41 -8.94
C ILE A 176 4.68 5.54 -7.95
N GLN A 177 3.99 5.08 -6.90
CA GLN A 177 4.55 4.24 -5.86
C GLN A 177 3.64 3.05 -5.56
N LEU A 178 4.24 1.89 -5.36
CA LEU A 178 3.61 0.79 -4.64
C LEU A 178 4.14 0.85 -3.22
N GLN A 179 3.27 1.12 -2.26
CA GLN A 179 3.60 1.24 -0.84
C GLN A 179 3.06 0.00 -0.13
N GLU A 180 3.92 -0.69 0.60
CA GLU A 180 3.53 -1.78 1.49
C GLU A 180 3.12 -1.18 2.85
N GLU A 181 2.16 -1.78 3.51
CA GLU A 181 1.51 -1.24 4.70
C GLU A 181 2.44 -0.91 5.87
N SER A 182 3.53 -1.66 6.03
CA SER A 182 4.44 -1.55 7.18
C SER A 182 5.88 -1.23 6.82
N GLY A 183 6.18 -0.89 5.57
CA GLY A 183 7.59 -0.71 5.27
C GLY A 183 7.99 -0.37 3.84
N PRO A 184 8.48 -1.32 3.06
CA PRO A 184 9.13 -1.01 1.80
C PRO A 184 8.21 -0.35 0.77
N CYS A 185 8.78 0.48 -0.06
CA CYS A 185 8.09 1.05 -1.21
C CYS A 185 8.93 0.92 -2.49
N TRP A 186 8.25 0.94 -3.62
CA TRP A 186 8.82 0.94 -4.96
C TRP A 186 8.26 2.12 -5.73
N ALA A 187 9.12 2.84 -6.45
CA ALA A 187 8.74 4.08 -7.10
C ALA A 187 9.27 4.22 -8.52
N SER A 188 8.58 5.05 -9.29
CA SER A 188 9.04 5.55 -10.57
C SER A 188 8.56 6.97 -10.76
N THR A 189 9.46 7.85 -11.18
CA THR A 189 9.14 9.24 -11.50
C THR A 189 9.26 9.45 -13.01
N PHE A 190 8.28 10.12 -13.57
CA PHE A 190 8.17 10.42 -15.00
C PHE A 190 8.25 11.91 -15.21
N GLU A 191 9.45 12.39 -15.57
CA GLU A 191 9.73 13.81 -15.83
C GLU A 191 9.12 14.28 -17.14
N SER A 192 8.93 13.36 -18.08
CA SER A 192 8.36 13.63 -19.40
C SER A 192 7.41 12.52 -19.84
N ALA A 193 6.53 12.83 -20.77
CA ALA A 193 5.59 11.88 -21.34
C ALA A 193 5.62 11.92 -22.87
N ARG A 194 5.58 10.72 -23.49
CA ARG A 194 5.41 10.59 -24.94
C ARG A 194 4.00 10.97 -25.40
N ARG A 195 3.04 10.85 -24.47
CA ARG A 195 1.65 11.27 -24.65
C ARG A 195 1.06 11.70 -23.32
N ASN A 196 0.42 12.86 -23.29
CA ASN A 196 -0.26 13.42 -22.13
C ASN A 196 -1.39 14.32 -22.61
N ASP A 197 -2.51 13.70 -22.94
CA ASP A 197 -3.74 14.37 -23.39
C ASP A 197 -4.94 13.96 -22.52
N ALA A 198 -6.11 14.50 -22.79
CA ALA A 198 -7.32 14.26 -22.00
C ALA A 198 -7.71 12.76 -21.89
N ALA A 199 -7.27 11.91 -22.81
CA ALA A 199 -7.65 10.52 -22.88
C ALA A 199 -6.51 9.54 -22.52
N ARG A 200 -5.25 9.97 -22.65
CA ARG A 200 -4.11 9.04 -22.53
C ARG A 200 -2.88 9.69 -21.92
N PHE A 201 -2.26 8.91 -21.04
CA PHE A 201 -0.91 9.19 -20.56
C PHE A 201 0.00 8.02 -20.88
N ARG A 202 1.19 8.29 -21.44
CA ARG A 202 2.22 7.29 -21.71
C ARG A 202 3.60 7.86 -21.44
N ALA A 203 4.29 7.29 -20.49
CA ALA A 203 5.62 7.72 -20.10
C ALA A 203 6.56 6.54 -19.83
N SER A 204 7.86 6.81 -19.98
CA SER A 204 8.94 5.95 -19.50
C SER A 204 9.81 6.78 -18.58
N ALA A 205 10.16 6.24 -17.41
CA ALA A 205 11.01 6.95 -16.46
C ALA A 205 12.45 7.05 -17.00
N ALA A 206 13.10 8.18 -16.75
CA ALA A 206 14.51 8.37 -17.09
C ALA A 206 15.39 7.46 -16.23
N HIS A 207 15.01 7.27 -14.98
CA HIS A 207 15.57 6.35 -13.98
C HIS A 207 14.47 5.79 -13.09
#